data_7da9d49572b3e7c5132a085ad5a706c4
#
_entry.id   7da9d49572b3e7c5132a085ad5a706c4
#
_cell.length_a   1.000
_cell.length_b   1.000
_cell.length_c   1.000
_cell.angle_alpha   90.00
_cell.angle_beta   90.00
_cell.angle_gamma   90.00
#
_symmetry.space_group_name_H-M   'P 1'
#
loop_
_entity.id
_entity.type
_entity.pdbx_description
1 polymer ?
#
loop_
_entity_poly.entity_id
_entity_poly.type
_entity_poly.pdbx_seq_one_letter_code
_entity_poly.pdbx_strand_id
1 'polypeptide(L)'
;LHSTSRRQRQMCIRDRGMKEMLDRNISFSLYMTHGGTSFGHWGGANFPNFSPTCTSYDYDAPINESGKVTPKFLEVRDLLKQYLPEGEELAPIPDSIPTIAVPEFKLDEVAVLFDNLPEPKISKDIKSMEAFDQGWGSILYRTTLPASKEEQTLIITEAHDWAQVFLNGKKLATLSRLKGEGTVILPPMKEESRLDILVEAMGRMNFGKGIYDWKGITEKVELQSNDGNITSLKDWQVYNIPVDYSFAQNKKYEKRDNTEKYPAYYRGTFTLDKVGDTFLNMMNWSKGMVLSLIHISEPTRHSLIS
;
A
#
# COMPACT_ATOMS: atom_id res chain seq x y z
N LEU A 1 0.83 -22.05 20.26
CA LEU A 1 1.88 -22.50 21.21
C LEU A 1 3.31 -22.44 20.61
N HIS A 2 3.51 -22.56 19.29
CA HIS A 2 4.86 -22.51 18.69
C HIS A 2 5.43 -21.10 18.46
N SER A 3 4.62 -20.05 18.46
CA SER A 3 5.08 -18.68 18.19
C SER A 3 5.76 -18.03 19.42
N THR A 4 5.29 -18.33 20.61
CA THR A 4 5.87 -17.83 21.88
C THR A 4 7.27 -18.39 22.15
N SER A 5 7.53 -19.65 21.85
CA SER A 5 8.84 -20.26 22.08
C SER A 5 9.94 -19.74 21.12
N ARG A 6 9.58 -19.37 19.88
CA ARG A 6 10.51 -18.72 18.94
C ARG A 6 10.84 -17.29 19.38
N ARG A 7 9.86 -16.51 19.80
CA ARG A 7 10.08 -15.15 20.33
C ARG A 7 10.97 -15.16 21.57
N GLN A 8 10.73 -16.04 22.54
CA GLN A 8 11.58 -16.19 23.72
C GLN A 8 13.02 -16.60 23.37
N ARG A 9 13.22 -17.54 22.43
CA ARG A 9 14.58 -17.91 21.98
C ARG A 9 15.32 -16.76 21.31
N GLN A 10 14.66 -15.98 20.48
CA GLN A 10 15.28 -14.82 19.83
C GLN A 10 15.63 -13.72 20.84
N MET A 11 14.80 -13.50 21.87
CA MET A 11 15.11 -12.59 22.97
C MET A 11 16.37 -13.03 23.74
N CYS A 12 16.43 -14.27 24.19
CA CYS A 12 17.59 -14.80 24.95
C CYS A 12 18.90 -14.76 24.16
N ILE A 13 18.90 -15.00 22.86
CA ILE A 13 20.09 -14.94 22.00
C ILE A 13 20.58 -13.49 21.86
N ARG A 14 19.69 -12.55 21.67
CA ARG A 14 20.03 -11.13 21.51
C ARG A 14 20.57 -10.53 22.81
N ASP A 15 19.90 -10.74 23.93
CA ASP A 15 20.31 -10.19 25.23
C ASP A 15 21.65 -10.74 25.66
N ARG A 16 21.90 -12.01 25.41
CA ARG A 16 23.22 -12.64 25.64
C ARG A 16 24.29 -12.03 24.74
N GLY A 17 23.97 -11.80 23.44
CA GLY A 17 24.91 -11.18 22.51
C GLY A 17 25.24 -9.74 22.87
N MET A 18 24.23 -8.93 23.27
CA MET A 18 24.46 -7.57 23.74
C MET A 18 25.31 -7.54 25.03
N LYS A 19 24.99 -8.40 25.99
CA LYS A 19 25.76 -8.50 27.21
C LYS A 19 27.23 -8.87 26.91
N GLU A 20 27.47 -9.82 26.04
CA GLU A 20 28.84 -10.23 25.65
C GLU A 20 29.61 -9.07 25.00
N MET A 21 28.97 -8.27 24.16
CA MET A 21 29.59 -7.09 23.57
C MET A 21 29.92 -6.03 24.62
N LEU A 22 29.01 -5.76 25.55
CA LEU A 22 29.20 -4.81 26.64
C LEU A 22 30.32 -5.29 27.61
N ASP A 23 30.34 -6.56 27.98
CA ASP A 23 31.40 -7.16 28.81
C ASP A 23 32.80 -7.00 28.19
N ARG A 24 32.89 -6.96 26.88
CA ARG A 24 34.13 -6.79 26.11
C ARG A 24 34.41 -5.34 25.67
N ASN A 25 33.58 -4.39 26.09
CA ASN A 25 33.64 -2.99 25.70
C ASN A 25 33.58 -2.79 24.17
N ILE A 26 32.75 -3.59 23.49
CA ILE A 26 32.52 -3.52 22.06
C ILE A 26 31.31 -2.63 21.80
N SER A 27 31.46 -1.64 20.91
CA SER A 27 30.34 -0.80 20.45
C SER A 27 29.35 -1.61 19.60
N PHE A 28 28.07 -1.34 19.75
CA PHE A 28 27.01 -1.96 18.94
C PHE A 28 25.97 -0.94 18.50
N SER A 29 25.20 -1.31 17.49
CA SER A 29 24.06 -0.56 17.02
C SER A 29 22.85 -1.48 16.90
N LEU A 30 21.71 -1.07 17.45
CA LEU A 30 20.46 -1.80 17.32
C LEU A 30 19.72 -1.38 16.04
N TYR A 31 19.54 -2.32 15.15
CA TYR A 31 18.70 -2.17 13.99
C TYR A 31 17.59 -3.23 14.03
N MET A 32 16.35 -2.85 14.30
CA MET A 32 15.78 -1.51 14.52
C MET A 32 15.34 -1.38 15.97
N THR A 33 15.53 -0.18 16.55
CA THR A 33 14.95 0.15 17.85
C THR A 33 13.46 0.45 17.74
N HIS A 34 13.04 1.08 16.64
CA HIS A 34 11.66 1.38 16.27
C HIS A 34 11.47 1.10 14.78
N GLY A 35 10.60 0.18 14.42
CA GLY A 35 10.32 -0.17 13.03
C GLY A 35 9.34 0.77 12.36
N GLY A 36 8.31 1.18 13.06
CA GLY A 36 7.30 2.13 12.62
C GLY A 36 6.34 1.59 11.55
N THR A 37 5.75 2.51 10.82
CA THR A 37 4.75 2.25 9.78
C THR A 37 5.24 2.77 8.43
N SER A 38 5.16 1.93 7.40
CA SER A 38 5.39 2.35 6.01
C SER A 38 4.11 2.99 5.48
N PHE A 39 4.09 4.33 5.44
CA PHE A 39 2.92 5.08 4.98
C PHE A 39 2.87 5.15 3.45
N GLY A 40 1.66 5.03 2.91
CA GLY A 40 1.38 5.26 1.51
C GLY A 40 2.11 4.28 0.59
N HIS A 41 2.66 4.82 -0.49
CA HIS A 41 3.42 4.08 -1.51
C HIS A 41 4.94 4.15 -1.28
N TRP A 42 5.39 4.63 -0.11
CA TRP A 42 6.79 4.90 0.19
C TRP A 42 7.55 3.71 0.79
N GLY A 43 6.85 2.62 1.09
CA GLY A 43 7.48 1.38 1.54
C GLY A 43 8.35 0.76 0.46
N GLY A 44 9.37 0.02 0.87
CA GLY A 44 10.21 -0.78 -0.02
C GLY A 44 9.61 -2.13 -0.36
N ALA A 45 10.37 -2.94 -1.07
CA ALA A 45 10.05 -4.34 -1.33
C ALA A 45 11.31 -5.20 -1.32
N ASN A 46 11.15 -6.47 -0.98
CA ASN A 46 12.24 -7.44 -0.99
C ASN A 46 12.58 -7.92 -2.41
N PHE A 47 13.82 -8.37 -2.58
CA PHE A 47 14.40 -8.97 -3.77
C PHE A 47 15.10 -10.30 -3.37
N PRO A 48 15.16 -11.35 -4.21
CA PRO A 48 14.70 -11.42 -5.61
C PRO A 48 13.19 -11.64 -5.78
N ASN A 49 12.53 -12.21 -4.78
CA ASN A 49 11.10 -12.39 -4.83
C ASN A 49 10.41 -11.10 -4.37
N PHE A 50 9.60 -10.51 -5.24
CA PHE A 50 8.85 -9.32 -4.91
C PHE A 50 7.98 -9.56 -3.67
N SER A 51 8.22 -8.79 -2.61
CA SER A 51 7.44 -8.81 -1.37
C SER A 51 7.40 -7.40 -0.80
N PRO A 52 6.34 -6.64 -1.07
CA PRO A 52 6.26 -5.24 -0.66
C PRO A 52 6.06 -5.12 0.84
N THR A 53 6.74 -4.16 1.44
CA THR A 53 6.56 -3.74 2.82
C THR A 53 5.53 -2.62 2.85
N CYS A 54 4.26 -2.99 2.90
CA CYS A 54 3.15 -2.04 3.01
C CYS A 54 2.62 -2.05 4.44
N THR A 55 2.37 -0.85 4.99
CA THR A 55 1.82 -0.63 6.33
C THR A 55 2.82 -0.94 7.45
N SER A 56 2.62 -1.97 8.28
CA SER A 56 3.45 -2.21 9.45
C SER A 56 4.87 -2.63 9.12
N TYR A 57 5.84 -1.99 9.75
CA TYR A 57 7.26 -2.35 9.74
C TYR A 57 7.78 -2.53 11.17
N ASP A 58 6.92 -2.98 12.06
CA ASP A 58 7.22 -3.10 13.49
C ASP A 58 8.31 -4.13 13.77
N TYR A 59 8.26 -5.28 13.15
CA TYR A 59 9.22 -6.39 13.35
C TYR A 59 9.50 -6.74 14.82
N ASP A 60 8.52 -6.49 15.70
CA ASP A 60 8.67 -6.70 17.13
C ASP A 60 9.86 -5.91 17.72
N ALA A 61 9.98 -4.63 17.32
CA ALA A 61 11.02 -3.72 17.79
C ALA A 61 10.86 -3.37 19.30
N PRO A 62 11.93 -2.92 19.98
CA PRO A 62 11.85 -2.45 21.36
C PRO A 62 10.82 -1.34 21.59
N ILE A 63 10.64 -0.45 20.62
CA ILE A 63 9.59 0.56 20.60
C ILE A 63 8.60 0.16 19.50
N ASN A 64 7.31 0.00 19.82
CA ASN A 64 6.29 -0.41 18.86
C ASN A 64 5.89 0.71 17.90
N GLU A 65 5.02 0.40 16.91
CA GLU A 65 4.56 1.37 15.90
C GLU A 65 3.97 2.66 16.50
N SER A 66 3.29 2.58 17.65
CA SER A 66 2.69 3.74 18.32
C SER A 66 3.68 4.49 19.24
N GLY A 67 4.96 4.16 19.20
CA GLY A 67 5.98 4.83 20.04
C GLY A 67 6.00 4.34 21.49
N LYS A 68 5.23 3.30 21.85
CA LYS A 68 5.21 2.78 23.21
C LYS A 68 6.33 1.78 23.42
N VAL A 69 6.96 1.83 24.60
CA VAL A 69 7.98 0.86 24.99
C VAL A 69 7.37 -0.53 25.17
N THR A 70 8.09 -1.53 24.74
CA THR A 70 7.73 -2.96 24.90
C THR A 70 8.51 -3.57 26.06
N PRO A 71 8.14 -4.78 26.51
CA PRO A 71 8.97 -5.52 27.48
C PRO A 71 10.43 -5.66 27.04
N LYS A 72 10.66 -5.81 25.74
CA LYS A 72 11.98 -5.87 25.12
C LYS A 72 12.82 -4.61 25.33
N PHE A 73 12.21 -3.44 25.26
CA PHE A 73 12.87 -2.18 25.59
C PHE A 73 13.30 -2.14 27.06
N LEU A 74 12.43 -2.59 27.96
CA LEU A 74 12.71 -2.60 29.38
C LEU A 74 13.87 -3.54 29.74
N GLU A 75 13.92 -4.74 29.13
CA GLU A 75 15.01 -5.70 29.28
C GLU A 75 16.36 -5.10 28.82
N VAL A 76 16.39 -4.48 27.64
CA VAL A 76 17.58 -3.79 27.12
C VAL A 76 18.01 -2.65 28.05
N ARG A 77 17.05 -1.88 28.55
CA ARG A 77 17.29 -0.78 29.48
C ARG A 77 17.89 -1.29 30.80
N ASP A 78 17.36 -2.37 31.34
CA ASP A 78 17.86 -2.95 32.59
C ASP A 78 19.25 -3.56 32.41
N LEU A 79 19.56 -4.11 31.24
CA LEU A 79 20.90 -4.56 30.89
C LEU A 79 21.87 -3.36 30.87
N LEU A 80 21.52 -2.28 30.16
CA LEU A 80 22.36 -1.10 30.00
C LEU A 80 22.68 -0.41 31.34
N LYS A 81 21.75 -0.40 32.29
CA LYS A 81 21.97 0.15 33.64
C LYS A 81 23.20 -0.44 34.34
N GLN A 82 23.54 -1.72 34.04
CA GLN A 82 24.67 -2.43 34.69
C GLN A 82 26.03 -1.94 34.20
N TYR A 83 26.05 -1.16 33.10
CA TYR A 83 27.29 -0.70 32.45
C TYR A 83 27.41 0.84 32.45
N LEU A 84 26.53 1.54 33.17
CA LEU A 84 26.63 2.97 33.29
C LEU A 84 27.83 3.34 34.18
N PRO A 85 28.52 4.44 33.87
CA PRO A 85 29.51 5.02 34.77
C PRO A 85 28.88 5.40 36.12
N GLU A 86 29.71 5.44 37.15
CA GLU A 86 29.28 5.83 38.50
C GLU A 86 28.68 7.26 38.48
N GLY A 87 27.47 7.42 39.01
CA GLY A 87 26.75 8.69 39.06
C GLY A 87 25.95 9.03 37.82
N GLU A 88 25.94 8.19 36.77
CA GLU A 88 25.10 8.34 35.61
C GLU A 88 23.79 7.55 35.73
N GLU A 89 22.71 8.13 35.18
CA GLU A 89 21.39 7.53 35.13
C GLU A 89 20.85 7.54 33.69
N LEU A 90 20.07 6.51 33.33
CA LEU A 90 19.33 6.53 32.08
C LEU A 90 18.20 7.54 32.13
N ALA A 91 18.01 8.28 31.04
CA ALA A 91 16.89 9.23 30.91
C ALA A 91 15.54 8.55 31.25
N PRO A 92 14.58 9.26 31.87
CA PRO A 92 13.26 8.70 32.15
C PRO A 92 12.54 8.29 30.85
N ILE A 93 11.70 7.26 30.94
CA ILE A 93 10.82 6.90 29.85
C ILE A 93 9.70 7.94 29.80
N PRO A 94 9.45 8.60 28.65
CA PRO A 94 8.38 9.57 28.54
C PRO A 94 6.99 8.91 28.66
N ASP A 95 6.01 9.68 29.08
CA ASP A 95 4.62 9.22 29.13
C ASP A 95 4.14 8.85 27.72
N SER A 96 3.41 7.75 27.63
CA SER A 96 2.82 7.29 26.36
C SER A 96 1.63 8.16 25.97
N ILE A 97 1.51 8.46 24.68
CA ILE A 97 0.28 9.04 24.13
C ILE A 97 -0.89 8.08 24.40
N PRO A 98 -2.03 8.55 24.94
CA PRO A 98 -3.16 7.69 25.24
C PRO A 98 -3.75 7.10 23.96
N THR A 99 -4.21 5.87 24.02
CA THR A 99 -5.01 5.28 22.94
C THR A 99 -6.47 5.64 23.16
N ILE A 100 -7.13 6.16 22.13
CA ILE A 100 -8.52 6.59 22.16
C ILE A 100 -9.38 5.73 21.23
N ALA A 101 -10.64 5.56 21.60
CA ALA A 101 -11.65 4.98 20.73
C ALA A 101 -12.34 6.10 19.95
N VAL A 102 -12.38 5.97 18.63
CA VAL A 102 -13.19 6.83 17.78
C VAL A 102 -14.55 6.12 17.56
N PRO A 103 -15.69 6.77 17.82
CA PRO A 103 -16.99 6.19 17.54
C PRO A 103 -17.13 5.82 16.06
N GLU A 104 -17.95 4.82 15.78
CA GLU A 104 -18.28 4.44 14.41
C GLU A 104 -18.91 5.63 13.66
N PHE A 105 -18.43 5.92 12.47
CA PHE A 105 -18.96 6.97 11.62
C PHE A 105 -19.09 6.46 10.18
N LYS A 106 -19.91 7.14 9.39
CA LYS A 106 -20.16 6.77 8.00
C LYS A 106 -19.24 7.54 7.04
N LEU A 107 -18.79 6.84 6.02
CA LEU A 107 -18.21 7.44 4.82
C LEU A 107 -19.34 7.56 3.78
N ASP A 108 -20.20 8.54 3.93
CA ASP A 108 -21.45 8.70 3.17
C ASP A 108 -21.30 9.54 1.88
N GLU A 109 -20.12 10.09 1.67
CA GLU A 109 -19.78 10.80 0.44
C GLU A 109 -18.87 9.93 -0.42
N VAL A 110 -19.26 9.71 -1.67
CA VAL A 110 -18.58 8.80 -2.60
C VAL A 110 -18.31 9.52 -3.93
N ALA A 111 -17.08 9.35 -4.44
CA ALA A 111 -16.72 9.79 -5.79
C ALA A 111 -16.18 8.58 -6.57
N VAL A 112 -16.94 8.08 -7.55
CA VAL A 112 -16.54 6.95 -8.39
C VAL A 112 -15.33 7.32 -9.24
N LEU A 113 -14.32 6.48 -9.28
CA LEU A 113 -13.07 6.75 -10.00
C LEU A 113 -13.30 7.03 -11.47
N PHE A 114 -14.10 6.20 -12.15
CA PHE A 114 -14.33 6.31 -13.59
C PHE A 114 -15.06 7.60 -14.02
N ASP A 115 -15.81 8.21 -13.11
CA ASP A 115 -16.51 9.49 -13.31
C ASP A 115 -15.63 10.69 -12.94
N ASN A 116 -14.45 10.45 -12.38
CA ASN A 116 -13.54 11.45 -11.83
C ASN A 116 -12.11 11.31 -12.37
N LEU A 117 -11.95 10.73 -13.55
CA LEU A 117 -10.64 10.59 -14.18
C LEU A 117 -10.07 11.97 -14.57
N PRO A 118 -8.74 12.17 -14.47
CA PRO A 118 -8.07 13.35 -15.00
C PRO A 118 -8.06 13.31 -16.55
N GLU A 119 -7.48 14.33 -17.18
CA GLU A 119 -7.20 14.29 -18.61
C GLU A 119 -6.24 13.18 -18.98
N PRO A 120 -6.51 12.40 -20.05
CA PRO A 120 -5.65 11.31 -20.45
C PRO A 120 -4.39 11.78 -21.17
N LYS A 121 -3.29 11.08 -20.96
CA LYS A 121 -2.12 11.10 -21.83
C LYS A 121 -2.29 10.04 -22.92
N ILE A 122 -2.02 10.39 -24.18
CA ILE A 122 -2.15 9.46 -25.29
C ILE A 122 -0.83 8.76 -25.55
N SER A 123 -0.88 7.45 -25.69
CA SER A 123 0.30 6.65 -26.04
C SER A 123 -0.07 5.55 -27.03
N LYS A 124 0.75 5.39 -28.07
CA LYS A 124 0.55 4.32 -29.05
C LYS A 124 0.78 2.93 -28.42
N ASP A 125 1.83 2.82 -27.63
CA ASP A 125 2.25 1.58 -27.01
C ASP A 125 2.14 1.67 -25.49
N ILE A 126 2.07 0.53 -24.81
CA ILE A 126 2.11 0.45 -23.35
C ILE A 126 3.47 0.94 -22.85
N LYS A 127 3.49 1.64 -21.73
CA LYS A 127 4.71 2.11 -21.07
C LYS A 127 4.50 2.08 -19.57
N SER A 128 5.60 2.04 -18.81
CA SER A 128 5.58 2.11 -17.36
C SER A 128 4.98 3.43 -16.84
N MET A 129 4.58 3.43 -15.60
CA MET A 129 4.03 4.60 -14.90
C MET A 129 4.98 5.81 -14.96
N GLU A 130 6.28 5.57 -14.82
CA GLU A 130 7.32 6.61 -14.83
C GLU A 130 7.45 7.31 -16.19
N ALA A 131 7.14 6.62 -17.29
CA ALA A 131 7.11 7.25 -18.63
C ALA A 131 5.99 8.29 -18.77
N PHE A 132 5.04 8.32 -17.83
CA PHE A 132 3.96 9.28 -17.75
C PHE A 132 4.14 10.27 -16.57
N ASP A 133 5.38 10.45 -16.08
CA ASP A 133 5.74 11.35 -14.99
C ASP A 133 5.02 11.03 -13.67
N GLN A 134 4.78 9.75 -13.39
CA GLN A 134 4.17 9.31 -12.14
C GLN A 134 5.01 8.20 -11.50
N GLY A 135 5.37 8.36 -10.23
CA GLY A 135 6.22 7.43 -9.49
C GLY A 135 5.50 6.60 -8.44
N TRP A 136 4.25 6.92 -8.10
CA TRP A 136 3.46 6.28 -7.05
C TRP A 136 1.96 6.38 -7.33
N GLY A 137 1.14 5.70 -6.54
CA GLY A 137 -0.30 5.70 -6.68
C GLY A 137 -0.78 4.66 -7.67
N SER A 138 -1.85 4.98 -8.38
CA SER A 138 -2.43 4.12 -9.40
C SER A 138 -2.37 4.76 -10.77
N ILE A 139 -2.34 3.93 -11.80
CA ILE A 139 -2.41 4.35 -13.20
C ILE A 139 -3.46 3.53 -13.92
N LEU A 140 -4.29 4.18 -14.72
CA LEU A 140 -5.31 3.52 -15.52
C LEU A 140 -4.91 3.56 -16.99
N TYR A 141 -4.85 2.38 -17.59
CA TYR A 141 -4.67 2.21 -19.03
C TYR A 141 -6.00 1.83 -19.66
N ARG A 142 -6.43 2.58 -20.66
CA ARG A 142 -7.69 2.39 -21.39
C ARG A 142 -7.42 2.22 -22.86
N THR A 143 -8.05 1.22 -23.48
CA THR A 143 -8.11 1.06 -24.93
C THR A 143 -9.44 0.45 -25.34
N THR A 144 -9.68 0.33 -26.64
CA THR A 144 -10.87 -0.29 -27.23
C THR A 144 -10.52 -1.64 -27.84
N LEU A 145 -11.31 -2.64 -27.54
CA LEU A 145 -11.21 -4.00 -28.11
C LEU A 145 -12.25 -4.15 -29.23
N PRO A 146 -11.90 -4.79 -30.36
CA PRO A 146 -12.86 -5.11 -31.40
C PRO A 146 -13.88 -6.15 -30.92
N ALA A 147 -15.03 -6.18 -31.59
CA ALA A 147 -16.02 -7.24 -31.38
C ALA A 147 -15.43 -8.63 -31.63
N SER A 148 -15.82 -9.60 -30.82
CA SER A 148 -15.42 -11.01 -30.97
C SER A 148 -16.57 -11.91 -30.61
N LYS A 149 -16.82 -12.93 -31.46
CA LYS A 149 -17.87 -13.94 -31.22
C LYS A 149 -17.44 -14.99 -30.20
N GLU A 150 -16.15 -15.09 -29.94
CA GLU A 150 -15.55 -16.12 -29.09
C GLU A 150 -14.85 -15.47 -27.89
N GLU A 151 -14.60 -16.27 -26.87
CA GLU A 151 -13.75 -15.88 -25.77
C GLU A 151 -12.31 -15.63 -26.25
N GLN A 152 -11.61 -14.74 -25.61
CA GLN A 152 -10.21 -14.41 -25.90
C GLN A 152 -9.43 -14.33 -24.60
N THR A 153 -8.14 -14.58 -24.67
CA THR A 153 -7.26 -14.43 -23.51
C THR A 153 -6.52 -13.10 -23.60
N LEU A 154 -6.78 -12.21 -22.63
CA LEU A 154 -5.97 -11.02 -22.41
C LEU A 154 -4.72 -11.42 -21.64
N ILE A 155 -3.55 -11.10 -22.18
CA ILE A 155 -2.24 -11.36 -21.58
C ILE A 155 -1.62 -10.02 -21.23
N ILE A 156 -1.37 -9.81 -19.93
CA ILE A 156 -0.70 -8.61 -19.41
C ILE A 156 0.66 -9.04 -18.87
N THR A 157 1.73 -8.69 -19.57
CA THR A 157 3.08 -9.05 -19.17
C THR A 157 3.65 -7.96 -18.27
N GLU A 158 4.11 -8.37 -17.08
CA GLU A 158 4.73 -7.51 -16.08
C GLU A 158 3.81 -6.35 -15.63
N ALA A 159 2.66 -6.71 -15.02
CA ALA A 159 1.81 -5.77 -14.29
C ALA A 159 2.37 -5.55 -12.88
N HIS A 160 2.89 -4.38 -12.61
CA HIS A 160 3.55 -3.98 -11.36
C HIS A 160 2.71 -2.96 -10.58
N ASP A 161 1.92 -3.36 -9.52
CA ASP A 161 2.08 -4.66 -8.82
C ASP A 161 0.74 -5.34 -8.64
N TRP A 162 -0.36 -4.57 -8.61
CA TRP A 162 -1.71 -5.08 -8.41
C TRP A 162 -2.67 -4.43 -9.41
N ALA A 163 -3.25 -5.24 -10.28
CA ALA A 163 -4.07 -4.76 -11.37
C ALA A 163 -5.52 -5.24 -11.26
N GLN A 164 -6.46 -4.36 -11.57
CA GLN A 164 -7.87 -4.67 -11.79
C GLN A 164 -8.21 -4.49 -13.26
N VAL A 165 -8.85 -5.47 -13.85
CA VAL A 165 -9.26 -5.47 -15.26
C VAL A 165 -10.78 -5.31 -15.35
N PHE A 166 -11.21 -4.34 -16.16
CA PHE A 166 -12.63 -4.05 -16.39
C PHE A 166 -12.95 -4.08 -17.88
N LEU A 167 -14.10 -4.61 -18.23
CA LEU A 167 -14.67 -4.55 -19.56
C LEU A 167 -15.99 -3.79 -19.50
N ASN A 168 -16.09 -2.70 -20.25
CA ASN A 168 -17.25 -1.79 -20.23
C ASN A 168 -17.66 -1.36 -18.80
N GLY A 169 -16.67 -1.14 -17.92
CA GLY A 169 -16.88 -0.76 -16.52
C GLY A 169 -17.14 -1.94 -15.58
N LYS A 170 -17.43 -3.15 -16.07
CA LYS A 170 -17.61 -4.34 -15.24
C LYS A 170 -16.26 -4.97 -14.92
N LYS A 171 -15.97 -5.16 -13.62
CA LYS A 171 -14.76 -5.85 -13.17
C LYS A 171 -14.78 -7.32 -13.60
N LEU A 172 -13.73 -7.77 -14.28
CA LEU A 172 -13.53 -9.16 -14.70
C LEU A 172 -12.56 -9.87 -13.76
N ALA A 173 -11.43 -9.25 -13.44
CA ALA A 173 -10.37 -9.91 -12.68
C ALA A 173 -9.58 -8.92 -11.81
N THR A 174 -8.86 -9.50 -10.87
CA THR A 174 -7.76 -8.87 -10.15
C THR A 174 -6.52 -9.72 -10.35
N LEU A 175 -5.41 -9.10 -10.72
CA LEU A 175 -4.13 -9.73 -10.95
C LEU A 175 -3.12 -9.24 -9.91
N SER A 176 -2.33 -10.14 -9.36
CA SER A 176 -1.33 -9.85 -8.35
C SER A 176 0.04 -10.31 -8.79
N ARG A 177 1.01 -9.41 -8.81
CA ARG A 177 2.42 -9.72 -9.05
C ARG A 177 2.96 -10.75 -8.06
N LEU A 178 2.51 -10.70 -6.79
CA LEU A 178 2.88 -11.68 -5.76
C LEU A 178 2.54 -13.12 -6.12
N LYS A 179 1.51 -13.30 -6.95
CA LYS A 179 1.04 -14.62 -7.39
C LYS A 179 1.49 -14.98 -8.80
N GLY A 180 2.18 -14.06 -9.49
CA GLY A 180 2.57 -14.26 -10.89
C GLY A 180 1.38 -14.28 -11.86
N GLU A 181 0.28 -13.59 -11.52
CA GLU A 181 -0.93 -13.53 -12.34
C GLU A 181 -0.77 -12.50 -13.46
N GLY A 182 -1.12 -12.88 -14.69
CA GLY A 182 -0.98 -11.98 -15.86
C GLY A 182 -2.00 -12.26 -16.97
N THR A 183 -2.99 -13.16 -16.76
CA THR A 183 -3.95 -13.55 -17.80
C THR A 183 -5.39 -13.39 -17.34
N VAL A 184 -6.28 -12.98 -18.25
CA VAL A 184 -7.71 -12.83 -18.01
C VAL A 184 -8.49 -13.35 -19.21
N ILE A 185 -9.51 -14.17 -18.98
CA ILE A 185 -10.45 -14.57 -20.02
C ILE A 185 -11.47 -13.45 -20.25
N LEU A 186 -11.54 -12.97 -21.47
CA LEU A 186 -12.55 -12.02 -21.93
C LEU A 186 -13.72 -12.78 -22.53
N PRO A 187 -14.96 -12.44 -22.15
CA PRO A 187 -16.14 -13.05 -22.74
C PRO A 187 -16.31 -12.59 -24.21
N PRO A 188 -17.16 -13.25 -25.01
CA PRO A 188 -17.55 -12.77 -26.33
C PRO A 188 -18.10 -11.34 -26.27
N MET A 189 -17.69 -10.49 -27.19
CA MET A 189 -18.06 -9.07 -27.29
C MET A 189 -18.84 -8.83 -28.58
N LYS A 190 -20.12 -8.44 -28.46
CA LYS A 190 -20.99 -8.23 -29.63
C LYS A 190 -20.63 -6.97 -30.42
N GLU A 191 -19.97 -6.02 -29.80
CA GLU A 191 -19.55 -4.73 -30.32
C GLU A 191 -18.20 -4.31 -29.76
N GLU A 192 -17.64 -3.23 -30.25
CA GLU A 192 -16.43 -2.65 -29.66
C GLU A 192 -16.61 -2.43 -28.17
N SER A 193 -15.62 -2.83 -27.41
CA SER A 193 -15.69 -2.83 -25.96
C SER A 193 -14.52 -2.09 -25.34
N ARG A 194 -14.83 -1.28 -24.31
CA ARG A 194 -13.82 -0.55 -23.57
C ARG A 194 -13.10 -1.48 -22.58
N LEU A 195 -11.78 -1.58 -22.72
CA LEU A 195 -10.91 -2.23 -21.76
C LEU A 195 -10.28 -1.18 -20.86
N ASP A 196 -10.41 -1.35 -19.56
CA ASP A 196 -9.73 -0.58 -18.53
C ASP A 196 -8.86 -1.49 -17.68
N ILE A 197 -7.57 -1.13 -17.50
CA ILE A 197 -6.64 -1.83 -16.63
C ILE A 197 -6.12 -0.82 -15.60
N LEU A 198 -6.62 -0.93 -14.37
CA LEU A 198 -6.19 -0.08 -13.25
C LEU A 198 -5.07 -0.79 -12.50
N VAL A 199 -3.87 -0.22 -12.53
CA VAL A 199 -2.68 -0.79 -11.85
C VAL A 199 -2.29 0.09 -10.69
N GLU A 200 -2.18 -0.51 -9.51
CA GLU A 200 -1.68 0.14 -8.30
C GLU A 200 -0.23 -0.27 -8.06
N ALA A 201 0.63 0.72 -7.91
CA ALA A 201 2.00 0.53 -7.48
C ALA A 201 2.04 0.22 -5.98
N MET A 202 2.78 -0.82 -5.61
CA MET A 202 3.10 -1.14 -4.22
C MET A 202 4.53 -0.70 -3.91
N GLY A 203 5.12 -1.19 -2.82
CA GLY A 203 6.51 -0.89 -2.48
C GLY A 203 7.49 -1.22 -3.61
N ARG A 204 8.53 -0.43 -3.76
CA ARG A 204 9.59 -0.66 -4.76
C ARG A 204 10.71 -1.50 -4.18
N MET A 205 11.27 -2.41 -4.98
CA MET A 205 12.52 -3.08 -4.60
C MET A 205 13.61 -2.02 -4.37
N ASN A 206 14.24 -2.05 -3.21
CA ASN A 206 15.17 -1.01 -2.77
C ASN A 206 16.62 -1.48 -2.62
N PHE A 207 16.93 -2.71 -3.07
CA PHE A 207 18.29 -3.25 -3.02
C PHE A 207 18.54 -4.31 -4.11
N GLY A 208 19.81 -4.65 -4.30
CA GLY A 208 20.24 -5.67 -5.25
C GLY A 208 19.99 -5.27 -6.71
N LYS A 209 19.84 -6.25 -7.58
CA LYS A 209 19.58 -6.04 -9.01
C LYS A 209 18.14 -5.57 -9.28
N GLY A 210 17.26 -5.58 -8.28
CA GLY A 210 15.85 -5.19 -8.41
C GLY A 210 15.58 -3.69 -8.27
N ILE A 211 16.58 -2.83 -8.08
CA ILE A 211 16.40 -1.38 -7.87
C ILE A 211 15.78 -0.63 -9.05
N TYR A 212 15.70 -1.25 -10.23
CA TYR A 212 15.01 -0.72 -11.42
C TYR A 212 13.55 -1.21 -11.52
N ASP A 213 12.88 -1.28 -10.42
CA ASP A 213 11.50 -1.78 -10.32
C ASP A 213 10.49 -0.75 -10.83
N TRP A 214 10.37 -0.66 -12.16
CA TRP A 214 9.36 0.20 -12.82
C TRP A 214 7.95 -0.26 -12.48
N LYS A 215 7.00 0.70 -12.43
CA LYS A 215 5.60 0.48 -12.02
C LYS A 215 4.62 0.63 -13.19
N GLY A 216 3.37 0.22 -12.98
CA GLY A 216 2.38 0.14 -14.05
C GLY A 216 2.53 -1.14 -14.87
N ILE A 217 2.26 -1.09 -16.16
CA ILE A 217 2.52 -2.19 -17.09
C ILE A 217 3.85 -1.89 -17.80
N THR A 218 4.85 -2.75 -17.58
CA THR A 218 6.24 -2.44 -17.98
C THR A 218 6.65 -3.09 -19.28
N GLU A 219 5.89 -4.08 -19.79
CA GLU A 219 6.22 -4.75 -21.04
C GLU A 219 5.08 -4.61 -22.06
N LYS A 220 4.10 -5.49 -22.07
CA LYS A 220 3.08 -5.53 -23.12
C LYS A 220 1.73 -6.02 -22.67
N VAL A 221 0.73 -5.68 -23.46
CA VAL A 221 -0.65 -6.20 -23.33
C VAL A 221 -1.05 -6.78 -24.67
N GLU A 222 -1.43 -8.03 -24.67
CA GLU A 222 -1.73 -8.81 -25.87
C GLU A 222 -3.09 -9.50 -25.75
N LEU A 223 -3.71 -9.72 -26.89
CA LEU A 223 -4.95 -10.46 -27.03
C LEU A 223 -4.68 -11.74 -27.80
N GLN A 224 -4.96 -12.88 -27.20
CA GLN A 224 -4.84 -14.18 -27.85
C GLN A 224 -6.22 -14.73 -28.20
N SER A 225 -6.43 -15.02 -29.47
CA SER A 225 -7.64 -15.67 -29.98
C SER A 225 -7.57 -17.18 -29.81
N ASN A 226 -8.71 -17.89 -29.94
CA ASN A 226 -8.78 -19.34 -29.79
C ASN A 226 -7.98 -20.14 -30.85
N ASP A 227 -7.74 -19.52 -32.01
CA ASP A 227 -6.88 -20.10 -33.07
C ASP A 227 -5.37 -19.92 -32.77
N GLY A 228 -5.02 -19.31 -31.63
CA GLY A 228 -3.65 -19.10 -31.18
C GLY A 228 -3.01 -17.82 -31.70
N ASN A 229 -3.68 -17.02 -32.52
CA ASN A 229 -3.16 -15.75 -32.98
C ASN A 229 -3.04 -14.75 -31.82
N ILE A 230 -1.90 -14.05 -31.74
CA ILE A 230 -1.60 -13.05 -30.72
C ILE A 230 -1.48 -11.66 -31.37
N THR A 231 -2.22 -10.72 -30.84
CA THR A 231 -2.22 -9.32 -31.28
C THR A 231 -1.87 -8.38 -30.13
N SER A 232 -0.84 -7.56 -30.30
CA SER A 232 -0.51 -6.53 -29.29
C SER A 232 -1.52 -5.40 -29.32
N LEU A 233 -2.04 -5.04 -28.16
CA LEU A 233 -2.96 -3.90 -28.02
C LEU A 233 -2.19 -2.57 -28.07
N LYS A 234 -2.78 -1.60 -28.70
CA LYS A 234 -2.21 -0.25 -28.95
C LYS A 234 -3.23 0.84 -28.69
N ASP A 235 -2.81 2.08 -28.91
CA ASP A 235 -3.65 3.29 -28.85
C ASP A 235 -4.33 3.47 -27.49
N TRP A 236 -3.47 3.73 -26.50
CA TRP A 236 -3.84 3.83 -25.10
C TRP A 236 -4.15 5.26 -24.67
N GLN A 237 -5.23 5.42 -23.93
CA GLN A 237 -5.48 6.56 -23.06
C GLN A 237 -4.99 6.21 -21.65
N VAL A 238 -4.05 7.00 -21.13
CA VAL A 238 -3.41 6.73 -19.85
C VAL A 238 -3.73 7.82 -18.85
N TYR A 239 -4.24 7.45 -17.69
CA TYR A 239 -4.69 8.38 -16.66
C TYR A 239 -3.83 8.25 -15.41
N ASN A 240 -3.17 9.32 -15.03
CA ASN A 240 -2.37 9.40 -13.81
C ASN A 240 -3.27 9.57 -12.59
N ILE A 241 -3.15 8.67 -11.61
CA ILE A 241 -3.94 8.66 -10.39
C ILE A 241 -2.99 8.58 -9.19
N PRO A 242 -2.36 9.71 -8.78
CA PRO A 242 -1.33 9.71 -7.74
C PRO A 242 -1.87 9.38 -6.34
N VAL A 243 -3.16 9.45 -6.11
CA VAL A 243 -3.81 9.13 -4.82
C VAL A 243 -3.18 9.92 -3.67
N ASP A 244 -2.98 11.21 -3.87
CA ASP A 244 -2.63 12.16 -2.82
C ASP A 244 -3.86 12.97 -2.38
N TYR A 245 -3.70 13.74 -1.31
CA TYR A 245 -4.81 14.55 -0.79
C TYR A 245 -5.28 15.60 -1.79
N SER A 246 -4.37 16.29 -2.44
CA SER A 246 -4.68 17.35 -3.40
C SER A 246 -5.49 16.81 -4.60
N PHE A 247 -5.17 15.60 -5.02
CA PHE A 247 -5.89 14.89 -6.06
C PHE A 247 -7.29 14.43 -5.61
N ALA A 248 -7.39 13.88 -4.39
CA ALA A 248 -8.62 13.32 -3.86
C ALA A 248 -9.65 14.40 -3.47
N GLN A 249 -9.22 15.50 -2.85
CA GLN A 249 -10.12 16.53 -2.32
C GLN A 249 -11.02 17.18 -3.38
N ASN A 250 -10.57 17.28 -4.64
CA ASN A 250 -11.24 17.97 -5.74
C ASN A 250 -12.16 17.06 -6.57
N LYS A 251 -12.47 15.85 -6.11
CA LYS A 251 -13.38 14.94 -6.81
C LYS A 251 -14.84 15.34 -6.61
N LYS A 252 -15.69 14.91 -7.54
CA LYS A 252 -17.14 15.11 -7.43
C LYS A 252 -17.74 14.09 -6.48
N TYR A 253 -17.83 14.47 -5.21
CA TYR A 253 -18.45 13.64 -4.18
C TYR A 253 -19.95 13.78 -4.19
N GLU A 254 -20.65 12.67 -4.08
CA GLU A 254 -22.09 12.59 -3.96
C GLU A 254 -22.45 11.80 -2.70
N LYS A 255 -23.51 12.23 -2.00
CA LYS A 255 -24.06 11.46 -0.87
C LYS A 255 -24.86 10.29 -1.43
N ARG A 256 -24.39 9.07 -1.14
CA ARG A 256 -25.11 7.85 -1.48
C ARG A 256 -24.71 6.68 -0.60
N ASP A 257 -25.64 5.77 -0.40
CA ASP A 257 -25.32 4.44 0.14
C ASP A 257 -24.61 3.64 -0.97
N ASN A 258 -23.33 3.34 -0.75
CA ASN A 258 -22.55 2.63 -1.75
C ASN A 258 -22.74 1.13 -1.60
N THR A 259 -23.52 0.54 -2.49
CA THR A 259 -23.69 -0.92 -2.63
C THR A 259 -22.86 -1.49 -3.77
N GLU A 260 -22.26 -0.63 -4.61
CA GLU A 260 -21.52 -1.05 -5.79
C GLU A 260 -20.02 -1.18 -5.50
N LYS A 261 -19.41 -2.24 -6.03
CA LYS A 261 -17.98 -2.55 -5.84
C LYS A 261 -17.14 -1.96 -6.98
N TYR A 262 -17.11 -0.63 -7.11
CA TYR A 262 -16.23 0.07 -8.02
C TYR A 262 -15.05 0.70 -7.27
N PRO A 263 -13.91 0.94 -7.94
CA PRO A 263 -12.90 1.84 -7.39
C PRO A 263 -13.49 3.22 -7.16
N ALA A 264 -13.39 3.72 -5.94
CA ALA A 264 -14.00 4.99 -5.55
C ALA A 264 -13.23 5.65 -4.41
N TYR A 265 -13.42 6.96 -4.30
CA TYR A 265 -13.01 7.73 -3.14
C TYR A 265 -14.19 7.83 -2.19
N TYR A 266 -13.93 7.59 -0.92
CA TYR A 266 -14.91 7.70 0.16
C TYR A 266 -14.49 8.82 1.10
N ARG A 267 -15.44 9.63 1.54
CA ARG A 267 -15.17 10.73 2.47
C ARG A 267 -16.18 10.72 3.61
N GLY A 268 -15.68 10.92 4.82
CA GLY A 268 -16.46 11.12 6.02
C GLY A 268 -15.73 12.05 6.98
N THR A 269 -16.43 12.58 7.95
CA THR A 269 -15.89 13.46 8.98
C THR A 269 -16.28 12.97 10.37
N PHE A 270 -15.39 13.13 11.32
CA PHE A 270 -15.67 12.87 12.73
C PHE A 270 -15.00 13.94 13.60
N THR A 271 -15.47 14.08 14.81
CA THR A 271 -14.92 15.04 15.78
C THR A 271 -14.33 14.26 16.95
N LEU A 272 -13.18 14.69 17.43
CA LEU A 272 -12.51 14.14 18.61
C LEU A 272 -12.62 15.10 19.78
N ASP A 273 -13.03 14.57 20.93
CA ASP A 273 -13.02 15.32 22.20
C ASP A 273 -11.63 15.31 22.87
N LYS A 274 -10.79 14.33 22.51
CA LYS A 274 -9.45 14.16 23.06
C LYS A 274 -8.48 13.74 21.93
N VAL A 275 -7.24 14.19 22.08
CA VAL A 275 -6.15 13.77 21.19
C VAL A 275 -5.53 12.47 21.73
N GLY A 276 -5.25 11.54 20.83
CA GLY A 276 -4.62 10.27 21.16
C GLY A 276 -4.43 9.38 19.93
N ASP A 277 -3.73 8.27 20.12
CA ASP A 277 -3.55 7.27 19.07
C ASP A 277 -4.84 6.50 18.84
N THR A 278 -5.11 6.17 17.59
CA THR A 278 -6.22 5.29 17.23
C THR A 278 -5.81 4.38 16.08
N PHE A 279 -6.56 3.30 15.87
CA PHE A 279 -6.28 2.28 14.87
C PHE A 279 -7.48 2.07 13.97
N LEU A 280 -7.24 2.03 12.67
CA LEU A 280 -8.28 1.78 11.68
C LEU A 280 -8.55 0.28 11.54
N ASN A 281 -9.82 -0.10 11.64
CA ASN A 281 -10.25 -1.46 11.31
C ASN A 281 -10.67 -1.53 9.84
N MET A 282 -9.80 -2.08 9.00
CA MET A 282 -10.03 -2.21 7.56
C MET A 282 -10.53 -3.60 7.14
N MET A 283 -11.04 -4.42 8.07
CA MET A 283 -11.35 -5.84 7.84
C MET A 283 -12.42 -6.06 6.74
N ASN A 284 -13.31 -5.10 6.53
CA ASN A 284 -14.37 -5.16 5.51
C ASN A 284 -14.00 -4.46 4.19
N TRP A 285 -12.79 -3.95 4.08
CA TRP A 285 -12.27 -3.29 2.88
C TRP A 285 -11.38 -4.24 2.09
N SER A 286 -11.34 -4.09 0.77
CA SER A 286 -10.49 -4.96 -0.07
C SER A 286 -9.05 -4.46 -0.11
N LYS A 287 -8.82 -3.29 -0.65
CA LYS A 287 -7.51 -2.64 -0.79
C LYS A 287 -7.69 -1.16 -1.09
N GLY A 288 -6.79 -0.32 -0.61
CA GLY A 288 -6.83 1.12 -0.84
C GLY A 288 -5.87 1.87 0.05
N MET A 289 -5.99 3.19 0.00
CA MET A 289 -5.24 4.15 0.78
C MET A 289 -6.17 4.90 1.72
N VAL A 290 -5.72 5.16 2.93
CA VAL A 290 -6.41 6.02 3.87
C VAL A 290 -5.63 7.33 3.99
N LEU A 291 -6.29 8.42 3.67
CA LEU A 291 -5.77 9.77 3.83
C LEU A 291 -6.51 10.44 4.99
N SER A 292 -5.78 10.84 6.01
CA SER A 292 -6.33 11.55 7.15
C SER A 292 -5.71 12.94 7.24
N LEU A 293 -6.56 13.96 7.34
CA LEU A 293 -6.13 15.33 7.60
C LEU A 293 -6.58 15.76 8.97
N ILE A 294 -5.62 16.34 9.68
CA ILE A 294 -5.86 17.06 10.91
C ILE A 294 -5.72 18.54 10.61
N HIS A 295 -6.83 19.28 10.60
CA HIS A 295 -6.77 20.74 10.67
C HIS A 295 -6.75 21.15 12.13
N ILE A 296 -5.59 21.61 12.58
CA ILE A 296 -5.45 22.23 13.92
C ILE A 296 -5.95 23.66 13.81
N SER A 297 -7.27 23.82 13.81
CA SER A 297 -7.94 25.06 14.17
C SER A 297 -9.08 24.66 15.08
N GLU A 298 -9.16 25.22 16.23
CA GLU A 298 -10.23 24.91 17.20
C GLU A 298 -11.63 25.08 16.60
N PRO A 299 -12.51 24.06 16.72
CA PRO A 299 -12.33 22.66 17.11
C PRO A 299 -11.78 21.78 15.99
N THR A 300 -10.95 20.81 16.34
CA THR A 300 -10.23 19.93 15.41
C THR A 300 -11.20 19.03 14.61
N ARG A 301 -11.17 19.12 13.28
CA ARG A 301 -11.89 18.22 12.38
C ARG A 301 -10.92 17.31 11.65
N HIS A 302 -11.22 16.04 11.60
CA HIS A 302 -10.47 15.05 10.83
C HIS A 302 -11.29 14.61 9.63
N SER A 303 -10.68 14.53 8.46
CA SER A 303 -11.30 13.91 7.28
C SER A 303 -10.50 12.69 6.86
N LEU A 304 -11.18 11.57 6.65
CA LEU A 304 -10.64 10.34 6.11
C LEU A 304 -11.05 10.21 4.65
N ILE A 305 -10.09 9.88 3.79
CA ILE A 305 -10.31 9.58 2.39
C ILE A 305 -9.66 8.21 2.13
N SER A 306 -10.41 7.25 1.64
CA SER A 306 -9.92 5.91 1.28
C SER A 306 -10.14 5.60 -0.20
#